data_0179629cd964346005ba10ae52b309c2
#
_entry.id   0179629cd964346005ba10ae52b309c2
#
_cell.length_a   1.000
_cell.length_b   1.000
_cell.length_c   1.000
_cell.angle_alpha   90.00
_cell.angle_beta   90.00
_cell.angle_gamma   90.00
#
_symmetry.space_group_name_H-M   'P 1'
#
loop_
_entity.id
_entity.type
_entity.pdbx_description
1 polymer ?
#
loop_
_entity_poly.entity_id
_entity_poly.type
_entity_poly.pdbx_seq_one_letter_code
_entity_poly.pdbx_strand_id
1 'polypeptide(L)'
;MFELNFKAKAISATKNSKDNYYMIGLADDKYDYKNYIIFQRPIKLKKGDDENAEINGLYAECNGDICYNACKRVKITDMSIIFEVQDSLICVDTEDVKLNERFMKYSKEIFGELLE
;
A
#
# COMPACT_ATOMS: atom_id res chain seq x y z
N MET A 1 16.86 4.65 -10.14
CA MET A 1 15.59 3.89 -10.30
C MET A 1 15.86 2.40 -10.15
N PHE A 2 15.01 1.74 -9.40
CA PHE A 2 15.04 0.28 -9.41
C PHE A 2 13.64 -0.26 -9.70
N GLU A 3 13.59 -1.49 -10.20
CA GLU A 3 12.34 -2.19 -10.45
C GLU A 3 12.28 -3.42 -9.56
N LEU A 4 11.11 -3.65 -8.96
CA LEU A 4 10.83 -4.85 -8.19
C LEU A 4 9.59 -5.51 -8.77
N ASN A 5 9.69 -6.79 -9.07
CA ASN A 5 8.57 -7.58 -9.57
C ASN A 5 8.39 -8.80 -8.68
N PHE A 6 7.18 -9.02 -8.20
CA PHE A 6 6.89 -10.27 -7.50
C PHE A 6 5.44 -10.67 -7.68
N LYS A 7 5.16 -11.95 -7.45
CA LYS A 7 3.83 -12.52 -7.56
C LYS A 7 3.22 -12.61 -6.16
N ALA A 8 2.09 -11.94 -5.95
CA ALA A 8 1.42 -11.98 -4.66
C ALA A 8 0.76 -13.34 -4.43
N LYS A 9 0.96 -13.90 -3.27
CA LYS A 9 0.29 -15.11 -2.79
C LYS A 9 -0.61 -14.82 -1.59
N ALA A 10 -0.46 -13.63 -1.00
CA ALA A 10 -1.28 -13.18 0.12
C ALA A 10 -1.54 -11.70 0.00
N ILE A 11 -2.76 -11.28 0.36
CA ILE A 11 -3.13 -9.88 0.46
C ILE A 11 -3.76 -9.63 1.82
N SER A 12 -3.70 -8.38 2.27
CA SER A 12 -4.37 -7.96 3.49
C SER A 12 -5.00 -6.58 3.28
N ALA A 13 -6.09 -6.34 3.98
CA ALA A 13 -6.77 -5.04 3.98
C ALA A 13 -7.40 -4.85 5.34
N THR A 14 -6.98 -3.82 6.07
CA THR A 14 -7.36 -3.61 7.45
C THR A 14 -7.77 -2.16 7.68
N LYS A 15 -8.81 -1.97 8.47
CA LYS A 15 -9.17 -0.69 9.06
C LYS A 15 -9.06 -0.85 10.57
N ASN A 16 -8.09 -0.17 11.19
CA ASN A 16 -7.89 -0.21 12.62
C ASN A 16 -8.35 1.12 13.23
N SER A 17 -9.57 1.13 13.74
CA SER A 17 -10.15 2.35 14.32
C SER A 17 -9.49 2.74 15.64
N LYS A 18 -9.00 1.76 16.40
CA LYS A 18 -8.31 2.00 17.67
C LYS A 18 -7.00 2.74 17.44
N ASP A 19 -6.22 2.29 16.46
CA ASP A 19 -4.92 2.87 16.16
C ASP A 19 -4.98 3.87 14.99
N ASN A 20 -6.20 4.13 14.47
CA ASN A 20 -6.50 5.19 13.52
C ASN A 20 -5.77 5.05 12.19
N TYR A 21 -5.83 3.86 11.57
CA TYR A 21 -5.23 3.70 10.24
C TYR A 21 -6.00 2.72 9.35
N TYR A 22 -5.86 2.94 8.04
CA TYR A 22 -6.13 1.95 7.01
C TYR A 22 -4.82 1.33 6.58
N MET A 23 -4.82 0.04 6.27
CA MET A 23 -3.64 -0.64 5.75
C MET A 23 -4.02 -1.61 4.65
N ILE A 24 -3.22 -1.66 3.59
CA ILE A 24 -3.24 -2.76 2.63
C ILE A 24 -1.84 -3.34 2.50
N GLY A 25 -1.76 -4.61 2.18
CA GLY A 25 -0.48 -5.28 1.98
C GLY A 25 -0.58 -6.40 0.96
N LEU A 26 0.54 -6.64 0.29
CA LEU A 26 0.70 -7.76 -0.64
C LEU A 26 2.05 -8.40 -0.37
N ALA A 27 2.09 -9.73 -0.40
CA ALA A 27 3.30 -10.49 -0.12
C ALA A 27 3.38 -11.70 -1.04
N ASP A 28 4.60 -12.18 -1.30
CA ASP A 28 4.82 -13.35 -2.15
C ASP A 28 4.60 -14.67 -1.44
N ASP A 29 4.40 -14.65 -0.12
CA ASP A 29 4.02 -15.81 0.67
C ASP A 29 3.29 -15.35 1.91
N LYS A 30 2.39 -16.18 2.43
CA LYS A 30 1.58 -15.82 3.59
C LYS A 30 2.40 -15.84 4.89
N TYR A 31 3.34 -16.75 5.00
CA TYR A 31 4.10 -16.98 6.24
C TYR A 31 5.60 -16.73 6.10
N ASP A 32 6.17 -17.08 4.95
CA ASP A 32 7.61 -16.99 4.70
C ASP A 32 7.87 -16.05 3.52
N TYR A 33 7.34 -14.83 3.63
CA TYR A 33 7.47 -13.86 2.55
C TYR A 33 8.89 -13.32 2.44
N LYS A 34 9.36 -13.18 1.20
CA LYS A 34 10.65 -12.58 0.85
C LYS A 34 10.46 -11.20 0.24
N ASN A 35 9.34 -11.01 -0.44
CA ASN A 35 8.97 -9.72 -1.01
C ASN A 35 7.59 -9.31 -0.52
N TYR A 36 7.45 -8.06 -0.08
CA TYR A 36 6.17 -7.53 0.36
C TYR A 36 6.14 -6.01 0.17
N ILE A 37 4.93 -5.49 0.11
CA ILE A 37 4.70 -4.05 0.13
C ILE A 37 3.48 -3.76 1.00
N ILE A 38 3.59 -2.73 1.84
CA ILE A 38 2.54 -2.30 2.76
C ILE A 38 2.34 -0.80 2.59
N PHE A 39 1.08 -0.38 2.56
CA PHE A 39 0.72 1.03 2.59
C PHE A 39 -0.23 1.28 3.74
N GLN A 40 -0.05 2.40 4.44
CA GLN A 40 -0.90 2.83 5.54
C GLN A 40 -1.20 4.31 5.43
N ARG A 41 -2.39 4.70 5.86
CA ARG A 41 -2.79 6.10 5.95
C ARG A 41 -3.68 6.28 7.18
N PRO A 42 -3.56 7.37 7.94
CA PRO A 42 -4.49 7.65 9.05
C PRO A 42 -5.92 7.73 8.53
N ILE A 43 -6.86 7.20 9.32
CA ILE A 43 -8.30 7.31 9.00
C ILE A 43 -8.70 8.77 9.03
N LYS A 44 -8.28 9.48 10.08
CA LYS A 44 -8.49 10.92 10.23
C LYS A 44 -7.44 11.48 11.17
N LEU A 45 -7.11 12.75 11.00
CA LEU A 45 -6.23 13.46 11.91
C LEU A 45 -7.04 13.92 13.12
N LYS A 46 -6.47 13.76 14.30
CA LYS A 46 -7.09 14.20 15.55
C LYS A 46 -6.77 15.67 15.78
N LYS A 47 -7.58 16.32 16.62
CA LYS A 47 -7.31 17.70 17.02
C LYS A 47 -5.91 17.79 17.66
N GLY A 48 -5.08 18.69 17.11
CA GLY A 48 -3.70 18.87 17.54
C GLY A 48 -2.68 18.10 16.74
N ASP A 49 -3.09 17.19 15.84
CA ASP A 49 -2.18 16.53 14.93
C ASP A 49 -1.70 17.50 13.86
N ASP A 50 -0.42 17.42 13.52
CA ASP A 50 0.17 18.25 12.47
C ASP A 50 -0.06 17.55 11.11
N GLU A 51 -0.85 18.19 10.25
CA GLU A 51 -1.14 17.67 8.91
C GLU A 51 0.12 17.54 8.05
N ASN A 52 1.16 18.31 8.35
CA ASN A 52 2.41 18.29 7.59
C ASN A 52 3.43 17.30 8.13
N ALA A 53 3.16 16.67 9.27
CA ALA A 53 4.06 15.64 9.81
C ALA A 53 4.03 14.41 8.91
N GLU A 54 5.19 13.87 8.58
CA GLU A 54 5.30 12.68 7.72
C GLU A 54 4.47 11.51 8.24
N ILE A 55 4.45 11.29 9.55
CA ILE A 55 3.71 10.19 10.18
C ILE A 55 2.20 10.27 9.94
N ASN A 56 1.69 11.46 9.62
CA ASN A 56 0.27 11.67 9.32
C ASN A 56 -0.04 11.56 7.83
N GLY A 57 0.93 11.19 7.02
CA GLY A 57 0.78 11.03 5.58
C GLY A 57 0.68 9.58 5.15
N LEU A 58 0.97 9.34 3.87
CA LEU A 58 0.96 8.01 3.29
C LEU A 58 2.27 7.29 3.59
N TYR A 59 2.17 6.27 4.42
CA TYR A 59 3.29 5.39 4.77
C TYR A 59 3.41 4.28 3.73
N ALA A 60 4.63 3.98 3.32
CA ALA A 60 4.93 2.85 2.45
C ALA A 60 6.12 2.08 2.99
N GLU A 61 6.02 0.76 2.96
CA GLU A 61 7.13 -0.12 3.35
C GLU A 61 7.25 -1.23 2.31
N CYS A 62 8.45 -1.41 1.78
CA CYS A 62 8.74 -2.44 0.80
C CYS A 62 10.05 -3.11 1.17
N ASN A 63 9.99 -4.40 1.51
CA ASN A 63 11.18 -5.20 1.85
C ASN A 63 12.08 -4.56 2.91
N GLY A 64 11.47 -3.91 3.90
CA GLY A 64 12.18 -3.26 4.99
C GLY A 64 12.51 -1.79 4.78
N ASP A 65 12.36 -1.28 3.55
CA ASP A 65 12.56 0.14 3.26
C ASP A 65 11.27 0.91 3.50
N ILE A 66 11.36 1.99 4.28
CA ILE A 66 10.21 2.80 4.71
C ILE A 66 10.31 4.20 4.12
N CYS A 67 9.19 4.72 3.64
CA CYS A 67 9.10 6.12 3.22
C CYS A 67 7.70 6.67 3.47
N TYR A 68 7.61 8.00 3.52
CA TYR A 68 6.33 8.71 3.71
C TYR A 68 6.10 9.66 2.53
N ASN A 69 4.86 9.70 2.07
CA ASN A 69 4.42 10.63 1.02
C ASN A 69 5.24 10.54 -0.28
N ALA A 70 5.81 9.37 -0.54
CA ALA A 70 6.67 9.14 -1.70
C ALA A 70 5.97 8.39 -2.82
N CYS A 71 4.76 7.89 -2.60
CA CYS A 71 3.99 7.21 -3.64
C CYS A 71 3.43 8.23 -4.61
N LYS A 72 3.73 8.07 -5.89
CA LYS A 72 3.35 9.03 -6.94
C LYS A 72 2.09 8.61 -7.68
N ARG A 73 1.91 7.32 -7.88
CA ARG A 73 0.72 6.78 -8.53
C ARG A 73 0.60 5.29 -8.31
N VAL A 74 -0.64 4.80 -8.44
CA VAL A 74 -0.98 3.39 -8.33
C VAL A 74 -1.93 3.03 -9.46
N LYS A 75 -1.64 1.97 -10.19
CA LYS A 75 -2.50 1.47 -11.24
C LYS A 75 -2.87 0.02 -10.99
N ILE A 76 -4.16 -0.26 -10.83
CA ILE A 76 -4.69 -1.61 -10.65
C ILE A 76 -5.24 -2.09 -11.98
N THR A 77 -4.74 -3.24 -12.44
CA THR A 77 -5.26 -3.91 -13.64
C THR A 77 -5.87 -5.25 -13.23
N ASP A 78 -6.40 -5.99 -14.21
CA ASP A 78 -6.99 -7.32 -13.95
C ASP A 78 -5.97 -8.33 -13.43
N MET A 79 -4.68 -8.13 -13.71
CA MET A 79 -3.64 -9.11 -13.44
C MET A 79 -2.50 -8.58 -12.59
N SER A 80 -2.47 -7.28 -12.30
CA SER A 80 -1.33 -6.69 -11.59
C SER A 80 -1.70 -5.38 -10.93
N ILE A 81 -0.84 -4.95 -10.00
CA ILE A 81 -0.86 -3.59 -9.47
C ILE A 81 0.53 -3.01 -9.65
N ILE A 82 0.60 -1.80 -10.21
CA ILE A 82 1.85 -1.09 -10.42
C ILE A 82 1.88 0.10 -9.47
N PHE A 83 2.93 0.16 -8.65
CA PHE A 83 3.17 1.25 -7.72
C PHE A 83 4.40 2.02 -8.15
N GLU A 84 4.28 3.35 -8.29
CA GLU A 84 5.43 4.23 -8.47
C GLU A 84 5.70 4.91 -7.14
N VAL A 85 6.80 4.54 -6.50
CA VAL A 85 7.19 5.03 -5.18
C VAL A 85 8.59 5.61 -5.27
N GLN A 86 8.73 6.90 -4.98
CA GLN A 86 9.97 7.65 -5.24
C GLN A 86 10.35 7.52 -6.71
N ASP A 87 11.54 7.02 -7.01
CA ASP A 87 11.98 6.75 -8.38
C ASP A 87 11.99 5.24 -8.70
N SER A 88 11.24 4.47 -7.92
CA SER A 88 11.16 3.01 -8.07
C SER A 88 9.82 2.60 -8.66
N LEU A 89 9.83 1.53 -9.44
CA LEU A 89 8.63 0.93 -10.02
C LEU A 89 8.46 -0.46 -9.44
N ILE A 90 7.33 -0.67 -8.76
CA ILE A 90 7.04 -1.95 -8.11
C ILE A 90 5.81 -2.55 -8.79
N CYS A 91 6.02 -3.71 -9.40
CA CYS A 91 4.98 -4.41 -10.15
C CYS A 91 4.63 -5.69 -9.41
N VAL A 92 3.39 -5.79 -8.94
CA VAL A 92 2.91 -6.96 -8.21
C VAL A 92 1.92 -7.72 -9.07
N ASP A 93 2.26 -8.96 -9.41
CA ASP A 93 1.36 -9.86 -10.14
C ASP A 93 0.28 -10.35 -9.16
N THR A 94 -0.97 -10.08 -9.48
CA THR A 94 -2.12 -10.42 -8.62
C THR A 94 -2.98 -11.55 -9.20
N GLU A 95 -2.43 -12.31 -10.14
CA GLU A 95 -3.14 -13.40 -10.81
C GLU A 95 -3.62 -14.49 -9.85
N ASP A 96 -2.84 -14.77 -8.81
CA ASP A 96 -3.11 -15.83 -7.84
C ASP A 96 -3.88 -15.37 -6.60
N VAL A 97 -4.27 -14.11 -6.52
CA VAL A 97 -5.03 -13.56 -5.40
C VAL A 97 -6.26 -12.84 -5.90
N LYS A 98 -7.28 -12.77 -5.06
CA LYS A 98 -8.51 -12.04 -5.39
C LYS A 98 -8.49 -10.70 -4.67
N LEU A 99 -8.52 -9.62 -5.43
CA LEU A 99 -8.67 -8.27 -4.89
C LEU A 99 -10.14 -8.07 -4.53
N ASN A 100 -10.48 -8.37 -3.27
CA ASN A 100 -11.86 -8.32 -2.80
C ASN A 100 -12.34 -6.88 -2.59
N GLU A 101 -13.64 -6.72 -2.28
CA GLU A 101 -14.24 -5.41 -2.10
C GLU A 101 -13.56 -4.60 -0.99
N ARG A 102 -13.18 -5.25 0.10
CA ARG A 102 -12.51 -4.58 1.22
C ARG A 102 -11.15 -4.05 0.80
N PHE A 103 -10.37 -4.83 0.09
CA PHE A 103 -9.07 -4.40 -0.44
C PHE A 103 -9.25 -3.18 -1.35
N MET A 104 -10.19 -3.23 -2.28
CA MET A 104 -10.45 -2.14 -3.22
C MET A 104 -10.94 -0.89 -2.50
N LYS A 105 -11.83 -1.05 -1.53
CA LYS A 105 -12.36 0.07 -0.74
C LYS A 105 -11.26 0.78 0.03
N TYR A 106 -10.42 0.02 0.74
CA TYR A 106 -9.36 0.61 1.55
C TYR A 106 -8.25 1.19 0.68
N SER A 107 -8.01 0.62 -0.50
CA SER A 107 -7.07 1.19 -1.46
C SER A 107 -7.50 2.59 -1.91
N LYS A 108 -8.80 2.80 -2.15
CA LYS A 108 -9.33 4.11 -2.50
C LYS A 108 -9.13 5.12 -1.36
N GLU A 109 -9.34 4.69 -0.11
CA GLU A 109 -9.14 5.56 1.04
C GLU A 109 -7.66 5.90 1.24
N ILE A 110 -6.78 4.93 1.01
CA ILE A 110 -5.33 5.11 1.21
C ILE A 110 -4.73 5.98 0.11
N PHE A 111 -5.02 5.68 -1.14
CA PHE A 111 -4.36 6.33 -2.28
C PHE A 111 -5.08 7.57 -2.79
N GLY A 112 -6.42 7.60 -2.68
CA GLY A 112 -7.19 8.74 -3.18
C GLY A 112 -6.91 9.01 -4.65
N GLU A 113 -6.47 10.23 -4.96
CA GLU A 113 -6.20 10.68 -6.33
C GLU A 113 -5.01 9.97 -6.98
N LEU A 114 -4.14 9.34 -6.20
CA LEU A 114 -3.00 8.60 -6.73
C LEU A 114 -3.43 7.33 -7.46
N LEU A 115 -4.64 6.84 -7.17
CA LEU A 115 -5.18 5.63 -7.78
C LEU A 115 -5.74 5.96 -9.15
N GLU A 116 -5.18 5.34 -10.16
CA GLU A 116 -5.64 5.51 -11.55
C GLU A 116 -6.80 4.55 -11.85
#